data_d4eed22339702dc6d1c300854f9da1a0
#
_entry.id   d4eed22339702dc6d1c300854f9da1a0
#
_cell.length_a   1.000
_cell.length_b   1.000
_cell.length_c   1.000
_cell.angle_alpha   90.00
_cell.angle_beta   90.00
_cell.angle_gamma   90.00
#
_symmetry.space_group_name_H-M   'P 1'
#
loop_
_entity.id
_entity.type
_entity.pdbx_description
1 polymer ?
#
loop_
_entity_poly.entity_id
_entity_poly.type
_entity_poly.pdbx_seq_one_letter_code
_entity_poly.pdbx_strand_id
1 'polypeptide(L)'
;GKGSAVNLATLRGKIAMAVNVIAIVSILLVGPVLGVLDHTPARLELQVSPTVELQSYHGKTQKYTIPIDDITEVQVYSSLPEAGRIHGLDLEHYWQGSFVMVHDGTVHLCLDPTAGKFLRVETEDGIFWFTGETDEKTEKIAEWIIEEMGQTAD
;
A
#
# COMPACT_ATOMS: atom_id res chain seq x y z
N GLY A 1 13.24 46.70 -27.50
CA GLY A 1 14.11 46.69 -28.61
C GLY A 1 14.75 45.35 -28.90
N LYS A 2 15.81 45.41 -29.65
CA LYS A 2 16.54 44.19 -30.08
C LYS A 2 17.08 43.39 -28.90
N GLY A 3 17.50 44.06 -27.81
CA GLY A 3 17.99 43.40 -26.59
C GLY A 3 16.91 42.53 -25.91
N SER A 4 15.69 43.01 -25.83
CA SER A 4 14.58 42.29 -25.25
C SER A 4 14.23 41.03 -26.06
N ALA A 5 14.25 41.11 -27.39
CA ALA A 5 13.99 39.95 -28.26
C ALA A 5 15.06 38.87 -28.09
N VAL A 6 16.33 39.24 -28.03
CA VAL A 6 17.45 38.31 -27.81
C VAL A 6 17.33 37.65 -26.42
N ASN A 7 17.01 38.43 -25.40
CA ASN A 7 16.85 37.91 -24.03
C ASN A 7 15.69 36.89 -23.95
N LEU A 8 14.57 37.16 -24.62
CA LEU A 8 13.45 36.25 -24.64
C LEU A 8 13.81 34.92 -25.32
N ALA A 9 14.53 34.94 -26.44
CA ALA A 9 14.99 33.75 -27.12
C ALA A 9 15.93 32.91 -26.22
N THR A 10 16.85 33.55 -25.52
CA THR A 10 17.78 32.89 -24.61
C THR A 10 17.04 32.28 -23.40
N LEU A 11 16.06 33.00 -22.86
CA LEU A 11 15.25 32.51 -21.74
C LEU A 11 14.43 31.28 -22.15
N ARG A 12 13.81 31.29 -23.34
CA ARG A 12 13.06 30.12 -23.85
C ARG A 12 13.97 28.91 -24.03
N GLY A 13 15.18 29.09 -24.55
CA GLY A 13 16.16 28.04 -24.70
C GLY A 13 16.58 27.44 -23.35
N LYS A 14 16.81 28.28 -22.34
CA LYS A 14 17.16 27.86 -21.00
C LYS A 14 16.01 27.10 -20.33
N ILE A 15 14.77 27.55 -20.48
CA ILE A 15 13.58 26.87 -19.96
C ILE A 15 13.42 25.51 -20.61
N ALA A 16 13.52 25.41 -21.92
CA ALA A 16 13.41 24.14 -22.65
C ALA A 16 14.49 23.16 -22.21
N MET A 17 15.74 23.61 -22.04
CA MET A 17 16.83 22.78 -21.55
C MET A 17 16.57 22.29 -20.11
N ALA A 18 16.09 23.16 -19.22
CA ALA A 18 15.77 22.82 -17.84
C ALA A 18 14.65 21.76 -17.78
N VAL A 19 13.62 21.91 -18.60
CA VAL A 19 12.53 20.93 -18.68
C VAL A 19 13.05 19.55 -19.13
N ASN A 20 13.92 19.51 -20.14
CA ASN A 20 14.54 18.26 -20.61
C ASN A 20 15.39 17.62 -19.53
N VAL A 21 16.21 18.38 -18.80
CA VAL A 21 17.05 17.86 -17.72
C VAL A 21 16.18 17.28 -16.60
N ILE A 22 15.12 17.98 -16.22
CA ILE A 22 14.17 17.49 -15.19
C ILE A 22 13.51 16.18 -15.64
N ALA A 23 13.09 16.10 -16.89
CA ALA A 23 12.48 14.89 -17.44
C ALA A 23 13.45 13.70 -17.42
N ILE A 24 14.71 13.90 -17.83
CA ILE A 24 15.73 12.85 -17.81
C ILE A 24 16.03 12.40 -16.39
N VAL A 25 16.21 13.33 -15.45
CA VAL A 25 16.46 13.02 -14.04
C VAL A 25 15.28 12.26 -13.46
N SER A 26 14.04 12.64 -13.76
CA SER A 26 12.85 11.92 -13.31
C SER A 26 12.81 10.49 -13.82
N ILE A 27 13.12 10.25 -15.08
CA ILE A 27 13.19 8.91 -15.67
C ILE A 27 14.28 8.07 -14.99
N LEU A 28 15.44 8.65 -14.72
CA LEU A 28 16.55 7.95 -14.08
C LEU A 28 16.25 7.57 -12.61
N LEU A 29 15.37 8.32 -11.93
CA LEU A 29 15.01 8.07 -10.55
C LEU A 29 13.86 7.08 -10.39
N VAL A 30 13.02 6.86 -11.42
CA VAL A 30 11.85 5.97 -11.34
C VAL A 30 12.24 4.54 -10.95
N GLY A 31 13.26 3.97 -11.60
CA GLY A 31 13.72 2.61 -11.29
C GLY A 31 14.20 2.44 -9.85
N PRO A 32 15.13 3.28 -9.34
CA PRO A 32 15.55 3.21 -7.95
C PRO A 32 14.41 3.43 -6.94
N VAL A 33 13.50 4.37 -7.21
CA VAL A 33 12.34 4.64 -6.33
C VAL A 33 11.43 3.42 -6.27
N LEU A 34 11.09 2.81 -7.41
CA LEU A 34 10.28 1.60 -7.45
C LEU A 34 10.98 0.43 -6.76
N GLY A 35 12.30 0.30 -6.91
CA GLY A 35 13.10 -0.71 -6.21
C GLY A 35 13.05 -0.54 -4.69
N VAL A 36 13.17 0.67 -4.19
CA VAL A 36 13.04 0.96 -2.75
C VAL A 36 11.64 0.61 -2.26
N LEU A 37 10.59 0.99 -2.99
CA LEU A 37 9.22 0.65 -2.65
C LEU A 37 9.00 -0.86 -2.63
N ASP A 38 9.53 -1.58 -3.62
CA ASP A 38 9.38 -3.03 -3.73
C ASP A 38 10.05 -3.79 -2.60
N HIS A 39 11.22 -3.32 -2.14
CA HIS A 39 11.98 -3.96 -1.06
C HIS A 39 11.62 -3.47 0.34
N THR A 40 10.77 -2.46 0.47
CA THR A 40 10.27 -1.99 1.77
C THR A 40 9.15 -2.93 2.22
N PRO A 41 9.22 -3.52 3.42
CA PRO A 41 8.21 -4.51 3.83
C PRO A 41 6.87 -3.89 4.16
N ALA A 42 5.81 -4.61 3.87
CA ALA A 42 4.49 -4.34 4.42
C ALA A 42 4.51 -4.75 5.90
N ARG A 43 3.82 -4.00 6.74
CA ARG A 43 3.84 -4.19 8.19
C ARG A 43 2.45 -4.00 8.77
N LEU A 44 2.12 -4.77 9.80
CA LEU A 44 0.86 -4.66 10.52
C LEU A 44 1.12 -4.31 11.98
N GLU A 45 0.28 -3.46 12.54
CA GLU A 45 0.29 -3.12 13.95
C GLU A 45 -1.14 -3.10 14.50
N LEU A 46 -1.29 -3.39 15.77
CA LEU A 46 -2.54 -3.23 16.48
C LEU A 46 -2.38 -2.12 17.51
N GLN A 47 -3.07 -1.00 17.28
CA GLN A 47 -3.08 0.12 18.21
C GLN A 47 -4.20 -0.10 19.24
N VAL A 48 -3.87 0.08 20.52
CA VAL A 48 -4.81 -0.21 21.62
C VAL A 48 -5.46 1.06 22.19
N SER A 49 -4.81 2.20 22.05
CA SER A 49 -5.29 3.47 22.63
C SER A 49 -5.22 4.60 21.60
N PRO A 50 -6.18 5.53 21.53
CA PRO A 50 -7.41 5.62 22.35
C PRO A 50 -8.48 4.56 22.02
N THR A 51 -8.43 3.99 20.79
CA THR A 51 -9.31 2.91 20.36
C THR A 51 -8.48 1.77 19.81
N VAL A 52 -9.03 0.55 19.77
CA VAL A 52 -8.33 -0.59 19.19
C VAL A 52 -8.49 -0.54 17.67
N GLU A 53 -7.40 -0.43 16.96
CA GLU A 53 -7.36 -0.30 15.51
C GLU A 53 -6.29 -1.18 14.89
N LEU A 54 -6.64 -1.82 13.78
CA LEU A 54 -5.66 -2.48 12.92
C LEU A 54 -5.05 -1.43 11.99
N GLN A 55 -3.72 -1.34 11.98
CA GLN A 55 -2.99 -0.40 11.14
C GLN A 55 -2.08 -1.15 10.18
N SER A 56 -2.17 -0.81 8.90
CA SER A 56 -1.33 -1.34 7.84
C SER A 56 -0.32 -0.30 7.40
N TYR A 57 0.94 -0.71 7.31
CA TYR A 57 2.06 0.16 6.96
C TYR A 57 2.84 -0.41 5.78
N HIS A 58 3.42 0.49 5.01
CA HIS A 58 4.50 0.18 4.08
C HIS A 58 5.76 0.85 4.62
N GLY A 59 6.62 0.09 5.30
CA GLY A 59 7.71 0.64 6.08
C GLY A 59 7.20 1.52 7.21
N LYS A 60 7.44 2.81 7.14
CA LYS A 60 6.98 3.79 8.14
C LYS A 60 5.70 4.52 7.73
N THR A 61 5.24 4.32 6.51
CA THR A 61 4.07 5.03 5.97
C THR A 61 2.80 4.24 6.25
N GLN A 62 1.88 4.83 6.98
CA GLN A 62 0.57 4.24 7.24
C GLN A 62 -0.28 4.25 5.97
N LYS A 63 -0.85 3.11 5.60
CA LYS A 63 -1.68 2.95 4.42
C LYS A 63 -3.16 2.82 4.75
N TYR A 64 -3.50 1.98 5.72
CA TYR A 64 -4.89 1.74 6.12
C TYR A 64 -5.00 1.70 7.64
N THR A 65 -6.12 2.17 8.14
CA THR A 65 -6.50 2.07 9.55
C THR A 65 -7.94 1.55 9.62
N ILE A 66 -8.13 0.46 10.34
CA ILE A 66 -9.44 -0.18 10.47
C ILE A 66 -9.75 -0.35 11.96
N PRO A 67 -10.77 0.35 12.49
CA PRO A 67 -11.23 0.10 13.86
C PRO A 67 -11.68 -1.35 14.00
N ILE A 68 -11.34 -1.99 15.10
CA ILE A 68 -11.74 -3.39 15.34
C ILE A 68 -13.25 -3.55 15.34
N ASP A 69 -13.98 -2.54 15.82
CA ASP A 69 -15.45 -2.56 15.85
C ASP A 69 -16.08 -2.62 14.45
N ASP A 70 -15.35 -2.19 13.42
CA ASP A 70 -15.83 -2.23 12.03
C ASP A 70 -15.59 -3.58 11.35
N ILE A 71 -14.78 -4.45 11.96
CA ILE A 71 -14.40 -5.74 11.39
C ILE A 71 -15.52 -6.76 11.65
N THR A 72 -16.02 -7.35 10.57
CA THR A 72 -17.05 -8.40 10.64
C THR A 72 -16.46 -9.80 10.56
N GLU A 73 -15.36 -9.98 9.86
CA GLU A 73 -14.71 -11.29 9.69
C GLU A 73 -13.22 -11.12 9.47
N VAL A 74 -12.43 -12.05 10.06
CA VAL A 74 -10.98 -12.12 9.88
C VAL A 74 -10.59 -13.56 9.60
N GLN A 75 -9.81 -13.77 8.54
CA GLN A 75 -9.30 -15.09 8.17
C GLN A 75 -7.84 -14.97 7.72
N VAL A 76 -7.07 -16.05 7.92
CA VAL A 76 -5.71 -16.18 7.41
C VAL A 76 -5.70 -17.22 6.31
N TYR A 77 -5.12 -16.85 5.17
CA TYR A 77 -4.99 -17.71 4.00
C TYR A 77 -3.52 -18.03 3.74
N SER A 78 -3.26 -19.22 3.23
CA SER A 78 -1.91 -19.66 2.85
C SER A 78 -1.58 -19.38 1.39
N SER A 79 -2.52 -18.84 0.63
CA SER A 79 -2.31 -18.44 -0.75
C SER A 79 -3.19 -17.24 -1.08
N LEU A 80 -2.70 -16.41 -2.00
CA LEU A 80 -3.44 -15.24 -2.46
C LEU A 80 -4.28 -15.62 -3.68
N PRO A 81 -5.59 -15.31 -3.68
CA PRO A 81 -6.41 -15.49 -4.88
C PRO A 81 -5.90 -14.65 -6.04
N GLU A 82 -6.22 -15.07 -7.26
CA GLU A 82 -5.89 -14.29 -8.45
C GLU A 82 -6.54 -12.90 -8.36
N ALA A 83 -5.74 -11.87 -8.60
CA ALA A 83 -6.17 -10.48 -8.46
C ALA A 83 -5.70 -9.64 -9.65
N GLY A 84 -6.56 -8.76 -10.14
CA GLY A 84 -6.24 -7.79 -11.17
C GLY A 84 -6.20 -6.38 -10.60
N ARG A 85 -5.19 -5.60 -10.96
CA ARG A 85 -5.04 -4.23 -10.48
C ARG A 85 -6.08 -3.30 -11.13
N ILE A 86 -6.79 -2.53 -10.31
CA ILE A 86 -7.64 -1.43 -10.76
C ILE A 86 -6.85 -0.13 -10.62
N HIS A 87 -6.28 0.12 -9.44
CA HIS A 87 -5.57 1.35 -9.11
C HIS A 87 -4.56 1.09 -8.01
N GLY A 88 -3.33 1.52 -8.18
CA GLY A 88 -2.27 1.36 -7.20
C GLY A 88 -1.02 0.73 -7.78
N LEU A 89 -0.26 0.01 -6.95
CA LEU A 89 1.02 -0.61 -7.30
C LEU A 89 0.91 -2.13 -7.33
N ASP A 90 1.54 -2.78 -8.33
CA ASP A 90 1.65 -4.23 -8.44
C ASP A 90 3.09 -4.62 -8.75
N LEU A 91 3.99 -4.39 -7.80
CA LEU A 91 5.40 -4.74 -7.89
C LEU A 91 5.61 -6.22 -7.53
N GLU A 92 6.83 -6.72 -7.66
CA GLU A 92 7.14 -8.12 -7.36
C GLU A 92 6.89 -8.50 -5.90
N HIS A 93 7.23 -7.60 -4.96
CA HIS A 93 7.12 -7.82 -3.52
C HIS A 93 6.17 -6.87 -2.81
N TYR A 94 5.45 -6.03 -3.54
CA TYR A 94 4.55 -5.06 -2.93
C TYR A 94 3.35 -4.73 -3.83
N TRP A 95 2.16 -5.11 -3.35
CA TRP A 95 0.89 -4.75 -3.97
C TRP A 95 0.11 -3.84 -3.02
N GLN A 96 -0.32 -2.69 -3.51
CA GLN A 96 -1.08 -1.72 -2.72
C GLN A 96 -2.09 -0.99 -3.60
N GLY A 97 -3.30 -0.84 -3.08
CA GLY A 97 -4.38 -0.11 -3.74
C GLY A 97 -5.61 -0.96 -3.94
N SER A 98 -6.38 -0.65 -4.98
CA SER A 98 -7.64 -1.32 -5.30
C SER A 98 -7.42 -2.38 -6.36
N PHE A 99 -7.88 -3.60 -6.08
CA PHE A 99 -7.76 -4.76 -6.96
C PHE A 99 -9.11 -5.47 -7.07
N VAL A 100 -9.27 -6.32 -8.07
CA VAL A 100 -10.44 -7.20 -8.22
C VAL A 100 -10.01 -8.64 -8.00
N MET A 101 -10.72 -9.34 -7.11
CA MET A 101 -10.56 -10.77 -6.89
C MET A 101 -11.82 -11.52 -7.32
N VAL A 102 -11.66 -12.79 -7.70
CA VAL A 102 -12.75 -13.60 -8.28
C VAL A 102 -13.96 -13.69 -7.36
N HIS A 103 -13.76 -13.94 -6.07
CA HIS A 103 -14.86 -14.13 -5.12
C HIS A 103 -15.23 -12.87 -4.36
N ASP A 104 -14.23 -12.05 -4.01
CA ASP A 104 -14.43 -10.87 -3.17
C ASP A 104 -14.86 -9.64 -3.95
N GLY A 105 -14.66 -9.61 -5.28
CA GLY A 105 -14.87 -8.41 -6.09
C GLY A 105 -13.78 -7.39 -5.83
N THR A 106 -14.16 -6.12 -5.67
CA THR A 106 -13.19 -5.05 -5.39
C THR A 106 -12.66 -5.17 -3.96
N VAL A 107 -11.34 -5.21 -3.83
CA VAL A 107 -10.64 -5.32 -2.56
C VAL A 107 -9.57 -4.26 -2.44
N HIS A 108 -9.13 -4.00 -1.21
CA HIS A 108 -8.02 -3.09 -0.92
C HIS A 108 -6.84 -3.90 -0.41
N LEU A 109 -5.67 -3.71 -1.01
CA LEU A 109 -4.47 -4.47 -0.69
C LEU A 109 -3.37 -3.59 -0.12
N CYS A 110 -2.63 -4.12 0.85
CA CYS A 110 -1.32 -3.64 1.26
C CYS A 110 -0.53 -4.86 1.72
N LEU A 111 0.18 -5.51 0.79
CA LEU A 111 0.77 -6.81 1.05
C LEU A 111 1.96 -7.10 0.15
N ASP A 112 2.71 -8.14 0.55
CA ASP A 112 3.73 -8.78 -0.28
C ASP A 112 3.11 -10.04 -0.89
N PRO A 113 2.93 -10.11 -2.22
CA PRO A 113 2.31 -11.27 -2.86
C PRO A 113 3.14 -12.55 -2.76
N THR A 114 4.42 -12.44 -2.38
CA THR A 114 5.31 -13.61 -2.22
C THR A 114 5.30 -14.17 -0.80
N ALA A 115 4.54 -13.58 0.13
CA ALA A 115 4.41 -14.07 1.49
C ALA A 115 3.73 -15.45 1.53
N GLY A 116 3.91 -16.16 2.63
CA GLY A 116 3.28 -17.46 2.84
C GLY A 116 1.95 -17.42 3.56
N LYS A 117 1.63 -16.28 4.21
CA LYS A 117 0.36 -16.09 4.92
C LYS A 117 -0.22 -14.72 4.61
N PHE A 118 -1.53 -14.68 4.43
CA PHE A 118 -2.27 -13.46 4.08
C PHE A 118 -3.43 -13.28 5.04
N LEU A 119 -3.61 -12.05 5.51
CA LEU A 119 -4.71 -11.67 6.39
C LEU A 119 -5.83 -11.06 5.57
N ARG A 120 -7.00 -11.68 5.60
CA ARG A 120 -8.21 -11.13 4.99
C ARG A 120 -9.10 -10.53 6.07
N VAL A 121 -9.44 -9.26 5.92
CA VAL A 121 -10.29 -8.53 6.85
C VAL A 121 -11.51 -8.04 6.11
N GLU A 122 -12.69 -8.47 6.55
CA GLU A 122 -13.96 -8.01 6.00
C GLU A 122 -14.59 -6.99 6.93
N THR A 123 -15.04 -5.88 6.36
CA THR A 123 -15.72 -4.80 7.08
C THR A 123 -17.00 -4.46 6.32
N GLU A 124 -17.86 -3.64 6.93
CA GLU A 124 -19.06 -3.14 6.25
C GLU A 124 -18.70 -2.28 5.03
N ASP A 125 -17.54 -1.63 5.06
CA ASP A 125 -17.10 -0.73 3.99
C ASP A 125 -16.29 -1.42 2.90
N GLY A 126 -15.93 -2.69 3.07
CA GLY A 126 -15.16 -3.43 2.07
C GLY A 126 -14.27 -4.51 2.64
N ILE A 127 -13.49 -5.10 1.74
CA ILE A 127 -12.59 -6.21 2.05
C ILE A 127 -11.16 -5.75 1.86
N PHE A 128 -10.30 -6.10 2.82
CA PHE A 128 -8.89 -5.75 2.84
C PHE A 128 -8.05 -7.02 2.94
N TRP A 129 -6.93 -7.02 2.24
CA TRP A 129 -5.94 -8.09 2.32
C TRP A 129 -4.60 -7.50 2.68
N PHE A 130 -3.97 -8.06 3.71
CA PHE A 130 -2.71 -7.55 4.27
C PHE A 130 -1.69 -8.66 4.49
N THR A 131 -0.42 -8.28 4.56
CA THR A 131 0.64 -9.10 5.14
C THR A 131 1.42 -8.28 6.16
N GLY A 132 1.89 -8.95 7.22
CA GLY A 132 2.86 -8.39 8.16
C GLY A 132 4.28 -8.56 7.62
N GLU A 133 5.26 -8.17 8.40
CA GLU A 133 6.68 -8.33 8.03
C GLU A 133 7.09 -9.79 7.86
N THR A 134 6.45 -10.68 8.60
CA THR A 134 6.66 -12.13 8.55
C THR A 134 5.32 -12.85 8.61
N ASP A 135 5.30 -14.11 8.16
CA ASP A 135 4.10 -14.95 8.24
C ASP A 135 3.64 -15.13 9.69
N GLU A 136 4.59 -15.26 10.61
CA GLU A 136 4.31 -15.39 12.05
C GLU A 136 3.61 -14.14 12.60
N LYS A 137 4.05 -12.96 12.19
CA LYS A 137 3.40 -11.69 12.60
C LYS A 137 2.01 -11.55 12.00
N THR A 138 1.82 -11.98 10.77
CA THR A 138 0.50 -12.00 10.13
C THR A 138 -0.48 -12.86 10.92
N GLU A 139 -0.07 -14.08 11.28
CA GLU A 139 -0.89 -14.98 12.09
C GLU A 139 -1.16 -14.42 13.50
N LYS A 140 -0.14 -13.84 14.12
CA LYS A 140 -0.26 -13.27 15.47
C LYS A 140 -1.23 -12.08 15.51
N ILE A 141 -1.17 -11.21 14.53
CA ILE A 141 -2.11 -10.10 14.43
C ILE A 141 -3.54 -10.62 14.24
N ALA A 142 -3.73 -11.65 13.42
CA ALA A 142 -5.03 -12.27 13.24
C ALA A 142 -5.59 -12.82 14.56
N GLU A 143 -4.77 -13.51 15.33
CA GLU A 143 -5.15 -14.03 16.65
C GLU A 143 -5.56 -12.92 17.59
N TRP A 144 -4.81 -11.82 17.64
CA TRP A 144 -5.13 -10.67 18.48
C TRP A 144 -6.44 -10.01 18.09
N ILE A 145 -6.70 -9.87 16.78
CA ILE A 145 -7.96 -9.29 16.29
C ILE A 145 -9.13 -10.18 16.70
N ILE A 146 -9.01 -11.49 16.50
CA ILE A 146 -10.06 -12.44 16.86
C ILE A 146 -10.33 -12.38 18.38
N GLU A 147 -9.28 -12.29 19.19
CA GLU A 147 -9.41 -12.17 20.64
C GLU A 147 -10.14 -10.87 21.02
N GLU A 148 -9.77 -9.73 20.41
CA GLU A 148 -10.42 -8.45 20.67
C GLU A 148 -11.90 -8.46 20.22
N MET A 149 -12.19 -9.09 19.09
CA MET A 149 -13.58 -9.25 18.62
C MET A 149 -14.40 -10.08 19.61
N GLY A 150 -13.82 -11.13 20.16
CA GLY A 150 -14.47 -11.95 21.18
C GLY A 150 -14.77 -11.18 22.46
N GLN A 151 -13.85 -10.35 22.90
CA GLN A 151 -14.04 -9.49 24.08
C GLN A 151 -15.13 -8.43 23.85
N THR A 152 -15.21 -7.89 22.64
CA THR A 152 -16.21 -6.88 22.28
C THR A 152 -17.62 -7.49 22.16
N ALA A 153 -17.70 -8.77 21.75
CA ALA A 153 -18.99 -9.48 21.60
C ALA A 153 -19.63 -9.87 22.95
N ASP A 154 -18.83 -9.93 24.01
CA ASP A 154 -19.29 -10.22 25.36
C ASP A 154 -19.70 -8.94 26.10
#